data_7ec2878332f8f23cbfc984cb3d6de7c8
#
_entry.id   7ec2878332f8f23cbfc984cb3d6de7c8
#
_cell.length_a   1.000
_cell.length_b   1.000
_cell.length_c   1.000
_cell.angle_alpha   90.00
_cell.angle_beta   90.00
_cell.angle_gamma   90.00
#
_symmetry.space_group_name_H-M   'P 1'
#
loop_
_entity.id
_entity.type
_entity.pdbx_description
1 polymer ?
#
loop_
_entity_poly.entity_id
_entity_poly.type
_entity_poly.pdbx_seq_one_letter_code
_entity_poly.pdbx_strand_id
1 'polypeptide(L)'
;CTEDRAAEVEAAFDIVNELTQKLELEMNYRDEIGDRQKRADPYANDLIGQTSKLAADGITWTSADVAQEDAFALRSDQPMTTWAKARGADDYSDLSLGRYLRSMAVGAKTDTERRALSEGTDSAGGFTVPTILSSQLIDALRAASVVQRAGAQTVPLTSDSQSIAKVASDPTPAFRNEAASIGESDPTFSTVTFTPRSLAVMVKCSRELLDDSLNIGTALPNIITSAMAAEMDRVALEGTGVAPQPTGLRLQSGIGNTALNAALTGYATLLGAQTGILTANGGPVNAMVMHPRDAGTLAGLTDTTGQPLNVPPAIAGVPMLTTSSIQVDAGSGNDESNIYVGNFTNLMIGMRNEIRIEVLRERYADTHEYAFIAHSRFDVAISHAASFHKISGITG
;
A
#
# COMPACT_ATOMS: atom_id res chain seq x y z
N CYS A 1 -37.89 53.50 40.93
CA CYS A 1 -37.17 52.25 41.36
C CYS A 1 -37.95 50.92 41.28
N THR A 2 -39.27 50.96 41.43
CA THR A 2 -40.11 49.71 41.34
C THR A 2 -40.66 49.50 39.92
N GLU A 3 -40.93 50.54 39.16
CA GLU A 3 -41.38 50.44 37.78
C GLU A 3 -40.27 50.03 36.81
N ASP A 4 -39.05 50.50 37.01
CA ASP A 4 -37.89 50.10 36.18
C ASP A 4 -37.57 48.62 36.29
N ARG A 5 -37.71 48.02 37.49
CA ARG A 5 -37.52 46.57 37.67
C ARG A 5 -38.65 45.72 37.03
N ALA A 6 -39.88 46.28 36.98
CA ALA A 6 -41.00 45.54 36.34
C ALA A 6 -40.76 45.49 34.80
N ALA A 7 -40.31 46.58 34.18
CA ALA A 7 -39.98 46.63 32.79
C ALA A 7 -38.78 45.74 32.38
N GLU A 8 -37.74 45.66 33.25
CA GLU A 8 -36.62 44.72 33.06
C GLU A 8 -37.03 43.26 33.13
N VAL A 9 -37.94 42.90 34.04
CA VAL A 9 -38.46 41.53 34.20
C VAL A 9 -39.36 41.18 33.02
N GLU A 10 -40.19 42.11 32.51
CA GLU A 10 -41.01 41.88 31.32
C GLU A 10 -40.20 41.71 30.06
N ALA A 11 -39.14 42.50 29.85
CA ALA A 11 -38.17 42.34 28.75
C ALA A 11 -37.39 41.01 28.85
N ALA A 12 -37.03 40.58 30.05
CA ALA A 12 -36.39 39.27 30.24
C ALA A 12 -37.34 38.10 29.93
N PHE A 13 -38.61 38.23 30.27
CA PHE A 13 -39.64 37.24 29.92
C PHE A 13 -39.87 37.12 28.42
N ASP A 14 -39.86 38.25 27.67
CA ASP A 14 -39.99 38.26 26.22
C ASP A 14 -38.79 37.58 25.57
N ILE A 15 -37.58 37.81 26.04
CA ILE A 15 -36.36 37.14 25.56
C ILE A 15 -36.41 35.62 25.82
N VAL A 16 -36.87 35.22 27.01
CA VAL A 16 -37.01 33.80 27.35
C VAL A 16 -38.07 33.12 26.46
N ASN A 17 -39.18 33.77 26.20
CA ASN A 17 -40.20 33.24 25.27
C ASN A 17 -39.70 33.15 23.84
N GLU A 18 -38.93 34.13 23.34
CA GLU A 18 -38.34 34.08 22.01
C GLU A 18 -37.31 32.95 21.88
N LEU A 19 -36.46 32.77 22.90
CA LEU A 19 -35.48 31.69 22.95
C LEU A 19 -36.18 30.30 23.02
N THR A 20 -37.25 30.20 23.77
CA THR A 20 -38.02 28.96 23.88
C THR A 20 -38.64 28.59 22.53
N GLN A 21 -39.25 29.56 21.83
CA GLN A 21 -39.80 29.33 20.49
C GLN A 21 -38.72 28.92 19.47
N LYS A 22 -37.54 29.52 19.53
CA LYS A 22 -36.42 29.13 18.68
C LYS A 22 -35.95 27.70 18.98
N LEU A 23 -35.91 27.33 20.22
CA LEU A 23 -35.50 25.99 20.67
C LEU A 23 -36.51 24.92 20.24
N GLU A 24 -37.81 25.22 20.33
CA GLU A 24 -38.88 24.34 19.83
C GLU A 24 -38.82 24.17 18.32
N LEU A 25 -38.53 25.24 17.57
CA LEU A 25 -38.32 25.18 16.13
C LEU A 25 -37.10 24.32 15.74
N GLU A 26 -35.99 24.46 16.45
CA GLU A 26 -34.80 23.62 16.22
C GLU A 26 -35.04 22.15 16.58
N MET A 27 -35.77 21.88 17.65
CA MET A 27 -36.13 20.50 18.03
C MET A 27 -37.02 19.87 16.97
N ASN A 28 -38.06 20.57 16.51
CA ASN A 28 -38.92 20.08 15.44
C ASN A 28 -38.18 19.84 14.14
N TYR A 29 -37.20 20.68 13.80
CA TYR A 29 -36.37 20.51 12.63
C TYR A 29 -35.44 19.29 12.75
N ARG A 30 -34.89 19.03 13.94
CA ARG A 30 -34.11 17.82 14.20
C ARG A 30 -34.95 16.54 14.13
N ASP A 31 -36.17 16.58 14.66
CA ASP A 31 -37.09 15.44 14.60
C ASP A 31 -37.50 15.17 13.13
N GLU A 32 -37.72 16.21 12.33
CA GLU A 32 -38.04 16.06 10.91
C GLU A 32 -36.86 15.49 10.11
N ILE A 33 -35.61 15.89 10.42
CA ILE A 33 -34.41 15.28 9.83
C ILE A 33 -34.27 13.82 10.26
N GLY A 34 -34.49 13.51 11.53
CA GLY A 34 -34.47 12.14 12.05
C GLY A 34 -35.50 11.24 11.37
N ASP A 35 -36.72 11.76 11.14
CA ASP A 35 -37.77 11.02 10.44
C ASP A 35 -37.48 10.88 8.93
N ARG A 36 -36.85 11.86 8.30
CA ARG A 36 -36.36 11.73 6.91
C ARG A 36 -35.25 10.71 6.79
N GLN A 37 -34.33 10.65 7.76
CA GLN A 37 -33.30 9.62 7.82
C GLN A 37 -33.89 8.23 8.01
N LYS A 38 -34.84 8.05 8.96
CA LYS A 38 -35.54 6.79 9.14
C LYS A 38 -36.35 6.32 7.93
N ARG A 39 -36.88 7.25 7.13
CA ARG A 39 -37.57 6.93 5.87
C ARG A 39 -36.59 6.60 4.74
N ALA A 40 -35.35 7.12 4.77
CA ALA A 40 -34.31 6.81 3.82
C ALA A 40 -33.62 5.46 4.11
N ASP A 41 -33.55 5.05 5.38
CA ASP A 41 -32.92 3.78 5.80
C ASP A 41 -33.53 2.53 5.14
N PRO A 42 -34.87 2.36 4.96
CA PRO A 42 -35.41 1.21 4.26
C PRO A 42 -35.00 1.17 2.78
N TYR A 43 -34.87 2.34 2.14
CA TYR A 43 -34.41 2.43 0.76
C TYR A 43 -32.89 2.18 0.65
N ALA A 44 -32.13 2.65 1.64
CA ALA A 44 -30.70 2.39 1.71
C ALA A 44 -30.43 0.91 1.96
N ASN A 45 -31.17 0.26 2.86
CA ASN A 45 -31.07 -1.17 3.14
C ASN A 45 -31.55 -2.05 1.96
N ASP A 46 -32.56 -1.60 1.20
CA ASP A 46 -33.01 -2.31 0.01
C ASP A 46 -32.03 -2.15 -1.16
N LEU A 47 -31.38 -0.97 -1.29
CA LEU A 47 -30.26 -0.76 -2.22
C LEU A 47 -29.03 -1.61 -1.82
N ILE A 48 -28.71 -1.71 -0.51
CA ILE A 48 -27.63 -2.56 -0.01
C ILE A 48 -27.97 -4.04 -0.25
N GLY A 49 -29.23 -4.44 -0.06
CA GLY A 49 -29.72 -5.79 -0.35
C GLY A 49 -29.70 -6.11 -1.86
N GLN A 50 -29.96 -5.15 -2.73
CA GLN A 50 -29.86 -5.32 -4.17
C GLN A 50 -28.41 -5.31 -4.64
N THR A 51 -27.54 -4.50 -4.06
CA THR A 51 -26.09 -4.51 -4.33
C THR A 51 -25.45 -5.82 -3.86
N SER A 52 -25.89 -6.42 -2.74
CA SER A 52 -25.40 -7.72 -2.30
C SER A 52 -25.85 -8.88 -3.22
N LYS A 53 -27.01 -8.77 -3.87
CA LYS A 53 -27.46 -9.73 -4.91
C LYS A 53 -26.71 -9.54 -6.23
N LEU A 54 -26.40 -8.29 -6.61
CA LEU A 54 -25.57 -7.98 -7.78
C LEU A 54 -24.11 -8.40 -7.57
N ALA A 55 -23.61 -8.39 -6.32
CA ALA A 55 -22.27 -8.89 -5.97
C ALA A 55 -22.14 -10.39 -6.19
N ALA A 56 -23.22 -11.15 -6.01
CA ALA A 56 -23.26 -12.58 -6.35
C ALA A 56 -23.14 -12.85 -7.86
N ASP A 57 -23.48 -11.86 -8.69
CA ASP A 57 -23.39 -11.93 -10.16
C ASP A 57 -22.11 -11.28 -10.75
N GLY A 58 -21.15 -10.90 -9.91
CA GLY A 58 -19.75 -10.61 -10.32
C GLY A 58 -19.43 -9.19 -10.72
N ILE A 59 -20.29 -8.19 -10.51
CA ILE A 59 -19.98 -6.78 -10.81
C ILE A 59 -20.52 -5.85 -9.73
N THR A 60 -19.74 -5.56 -8.70
CA THR A 60 -20.09 -4.44 -7.79
C THR A 60 -18.87 -3.77 -7.18
N TRP A 61 -18.84 -2.45 -7.30
CA TRP A 61 -18.01 -1.55 -6.51
C TRP A 61 -18.75 -1.28 -5.20
N THR A 62 -18.36 -1.88 -4.09
CA THR A 62 -19.04 -1.76 -2.81
C THR A 62 -18.29 -0.90 -1.81
N SER A 63 -19.03 -0.27 -0.90
CA SER A 63 -18.51 0.52 0.21
C SER A 63 -17.62 -0.30 1.16
N ALA A 64 -16.77 0.37 1.91
CA ALA A 64 -15.60 -0.16 2.60
C ALA A 64 -15.78 -1.39 3.51
N ASP A 65 -16.98 -1.68 4.03
CA ASP A 65 -17.17 -2.76 5.01
C ASP A 65 -17.50 -4.13 4.38
N VAL A 66 -18.07 -4.16 3.18
CA VAL A 66 -18.38 -5.42 2.46
C VAL A 66 -17.21 -5.83 1.53
N ALA A 67 -16.38 -4.87 1.16
CA ALA A 67 -15.32 -5.04 0.17
C ALA A 67 -14.05 -5.75 0.69
N GLN A 68 -13.93 -6.00 1.99
CA GLN A 68 -12.70 -6.56 2.55
C GLN A 68 -12.57 -8.08 2.37
N GLU A 69 -13.69 -8.81 2.35
CA GLU A 69 -13.68 -10.27 2.14
C GLU A 69 -13.36 -10.67 0.69
N ASP A 70 -13.80 -9.86 -0.29
CA ASP A 70 -13.63 -10.12 -1.73
C ASP A 70 -12.65 -9.17 -2.41
N ALA A 71 -11.92 -8.35 -1.64
CA ALA A 71 -10.97 -7.40 -2.19
C ALA A 71 -9.86 -8.12 -2.97
N PHE A 72 -9.87 -7.89 -4.27
CA PHE A 72 -8.86 -8.38 -5.20
C PHE A 72 -7.46 -7.80 -4.91
N ALA A 73 -7.40 -6.53 -4.48
CA ALA A 73 -6.18 -5.84 -4.11
C ALA A 73 -6.39 -5.01 -2.84
N LEU A 74 -5.47 -5.12 -1.90
CA LEU A 74 -5.48 -4.36 -0.65
C LEU A 74 -4.75 -3.04 -0.85
N ARG A 75 -5.42 -1.94 -0.50
CA ARG A 75 -4.80 -0.61 -0.44
C ARG A 75 -3.79 -0.54 0.70
N SER A 76 -2.92 0.47 0.66
CA SER A 76 -1.90 0.67 1.69
C SER A 76 -2.46 0.87 3.11
N ASP A 77 -3.69 1.36 3.24
CA ASP A 77 -4.41 1.60 4.49
C ASP A 77 -5.15 0.36 5.03
N GLN A 78 -5.34 -0.69 4.22
CA GLN A 78 -6.05 -1.91 4.60
C GLN A 78 -5.09 -2.98 5.10
N PRO A 79 -5.12 -3.40 6.38
CA PRO A 79 -4.21 -4.41 6.89
C PRO A 79 -4.53 -5.81 6.37
N MET A 80 -3.49 -6.57 6.07
CA MET A 80 -3.58 -7.97 5.63
C MET A 80 -4.12 -8.88 6.73
N THR A 81 -3.87 -8.53 7.99
CA THR A 81 -4.41 -9.25 9.15
C THR A 81 -5.93 -9.25 9.19
N THR A 82 -6.59 -8.14 8.82
CA THR A 82 -8.05 -8.07 8.75
C THR A 82 -8.59 -8.97 7.63
N TRP A 83 -7.94 -8.97 6.48
CA TRP A 83 -8.27 -9.83 5.36
C TRP A 83 -8.10 -11.33 5.71
N ALA A 84 -7.06 -11.71 6.44
CA ALA A 84 -6.84 -13.07 6.89
C ALA A 84 -7.89 -13.53 7.93
N LYS A 85 -8.26 -12.66 8.88
CA LYS A 85 -9.32 -12.93 9.87
C LYS A 85 -10.68 -13.14 9.21
N ALA A 86 -11.05 -12.36 8.22
CA ALA A 86 -12.29 -12.49 7.46
C ALA A 86 -12.42 -13.85 6.76
N ARG A 87 -11.28 -14.50 6.45
CA ARG A 87 -11.21 -15.84 5.84
C ARG A 87 -11.03 -16.99 6.84
N GLY A 88 -11.26 -16.73 8.11
CA GLY A 88 -11.29 -17.76 9.15
C GLY A 88 -9.90 -18.17 9.67
N ALA A 89 -8.89 -17.29 9.55
CA ALA A 89 -7.60 -17.51 10.19
C ALA A 89 -7.77 -17.50 11.73
N ASP A 90 -7.17 -18.47 12.41
CA ASP A 90 -7.22 -18.58 13.86
C ASP A 90 -6.64 -17.35 14.53
N ASP A 91 -7.31 -16.88 15.61
CA ASP A 91 -6.89 -15.68 16.32
C ASP A 91 -5.78 -15.99 17.34
N TYR A 92 -4.54 -15.64 16.96
CA TYR A 92 -3.36 -15.67 17.83
C TYR A 92 -2.99 -14.27 18.31
N SER A 93 -3.99 -13.45 18.72
CA SER A 93 -3.77 -12.06 19.15
C SER A 93 -2.74 -11.92 20.27
N ASP A 94 -2.62 -12.93 21.14
CA ASP A 94 -1.69 -12.95 22.28
C ASP A 94 -0.28 -13.44 21.90
N LEU A 95 -0.08 -13.91 20.66
CA LEU A 95 1.20 -14.45 20.22
C LEU A 95 1.88 -13.49 19.25
N SER A 96 2.98 -12.89 19.67
CA SER A 96 3.83 -12.10 18.77
C SER A 96 4.70 -13.01 17.91
N LEU A 97 5.03 -12.54 16.68
CA LEU A 97 5.94 -13.26 15.77
C LEU A 97 7.28 -13.59 16.44
N GLY A 98 7.83 -12.71 17.26
CA GLY A 98 9.09 -12.95 17.97
C GLY A 98 9.00 -14.06 19.01
N ARG A 99 7.88 -14.15 19.75
CA ARG A 99 7.64 -15.28 20.67
C ARG A 99 7.48 -16.59 19.90
N TYR A 100 6.83 -16.55 18.75
CA TYR A 100 6.71 -17.70 17.87
C TYR A 100 8.08 -18.18 17.38
N LEU A 101 8.94 -17.27 16.87
CA LEU A 101 10.30 -17.61 16.43
C LEU A 101 11.17 -18.18 17.56
N ARG A 102 11.06 -17.60 18.76
CA ARG A 102 11.73 -18.15 19.94
C ARG A 102 11.22 -19.55 20.29
N SER A 103 9.91 -19.77 20.24
CA SER A 103 9.32 -21.09 20.53
C SER A 103 9.74 -22.15 19.50
N MET A 104 9.97 -21.75 18.25
CA MET A 104 10.57 -22.62 17.23
C MET A 104 12.02 -23.01 17.55
N ALA A 105 12.82 -22.10 18.12
CA ALA A 105 14.22 -22.35 18.40
C ALA A 105 14.43 -23.12 19.73
N VAL A 106 13.83 -22.62 20.82
CA VAL A 106 14.11 -23.08 22.22
C VAL A 106 13.01 -24.03 22.73
N GLY A 107 11.84 -24.05 22.08
CA GLY A 107 10.65 -24.81 22.47
C GLY A 107 9.55 -23.96 23.06
N ALA A 108 8.31 -24.44 22.94
CA ALA A 108 7.12 -23.74 23.41
C ALA A 108 7.02 -23.75 24.93
N LYS A 109 6.73 -22.58 25.53
CA LYS A 109 6.50 -22.40 26.97
C LYS A 109 5.02 -22.32 27.33
N THR A 110 4.17 -21.86 26.38
CA THR A 110 2.73 -21.68 26.59
C THR A 110 1.91 -22.59 25.68
N ASP A 111 0.64 -22.82 26.03
CA ASP A 111 -0.25 -23.66 25.23
C ASP A 111 -0.59 -23.01 23.89
N THR A 112 -0.66 -21.67 23.83
CA THR A 112 -0.84 -20.92 22.58
C THR A 112 0.35 -21.11 21.64
N GLU A 113 1.60 -21.11 22.16
CA GLU A 113 2.79 -21.39 21.38
C GLU A 113 2.81 -22.85 20.85
N ARG A 114 2.36 -23.83 21.68
CA ARG A 114 2.25 -25.22 21.26
C ARG A 114 1.22 -25.43 20.15
N ARG A 115 0.06 -24.78 20.27
CA ARG A 115 -0.98 -24.80 19.22
C ARG A 115 -0.45 -24.21 17.90
N ALA A 116 0.13 -23.01 17.95
CA ALA A 116 0.70 -22.36 16.77
C ALA A 116 1.81 -23.20 16.11
N LEU A 117 2.65 -23.90 16.90
CA LEU A 117 3.66 -24.81 16.35
C LEU A 117 3.02 -26.07 15.76
N SER A 118 1.92 -26.58 16.33
CA SER A 118 1.26 -27.80 15.81
C SER A 118 0.55 -27.54 14.49
N GLU A 119 -0.03 -26.37 14.29
CA GLU A 119 -0.61 -25.96 13.00
C GLU A 119 0.45 -25.75 11.91
N GLY A 120 1.61 -25.20 12.30
CA GLY A 120 2.70 -24.93 11.38
C GLY A 120 3.49 -26.17 10.94
N THR A 121 3.19 -27.36 11.46
CA THR A 121 3.97 -28.57 11.14
C THR A 121 3.40 -29.26 9.89
N ASP A 122 4.07 -29.07 8.76
CA ASP A 122 3.76 -29.84 7.54
C ASP A 122 4.43 -31.22 7.62
N SER A 123 3.78 -32.24 7.03
CA SER A 123 4.26 -33.64 6.97
C SER A 123 5.66 -33.79 6.34
N ALA A 124 6.15 -32.77 5.65
CA ALA A 124 7.49 -32.69 5.05
C ALA A 124 8.58 -32.06 5.94
N GLY A 125 8.29 -31.76 7.21
CA GLY A 125 9.28 -31.25 8.17
C GLY A 125 9.59 -29.74 8.10
N GLY A 126 8.83 -28.96 7.31
CA GLY A 126 8.90 -27.51 7.29
C GLY A 126 7.88 -26.89 8.26
N PHE A 127 8.29 -25.84 8.99
CA PHE A 127 7.36 -25.06 9.81
C PHE A 127 6.76 -23.95 8.96
N THR A 128 5.48 -24.08 8.61
CA THR A 128 4.70 -22.98 7.99
C THR A 128 4.22 -22.05 9.09
N VAL A 129 4.44 -20.75 8.95
CA VAL A 129 3.93 -19.78 9.92
C VAL A 129 2.40 -19.71 9.81
N PRO A 130 1.64 -19.76 10.92
CA PRO A 130 0.20 -19.58 10.89
C PRO A 130 -0.21 -18.35 10.10
N THR A 131 -1.32 -18.42 9.36
CA THR A 131 -1.75 -17.38 8.40
C THR A 131 -1.86 -16.00 9.04
N ILE A 132 -2.31 -15.91 10.30
CA ILE A 132 -2.41 -14.63 10.99
C ILE A 132 -1.04 -14.03 11.32
N LEU A 133 -0.05 -14.84 11.71
CA LEU A 133 1.30 -14.36 12.00
C LEU A 133 2.05 -13.98 10.71
N SER A 134 1.83 -14.71 9.62
CA SER A 134 2.37 -14.33 8.31
C SER A 134 1.74 -13.03 7.80
N SER A 135 0.45 -12.80 8.06
CA SER A 135 -0.22 -11.54 7.73
C SER A 135 0.32 -10.36 8.55
N GLN A 136 0.63 -10.55 9.84
CA GLN A 136 1.30 -9.53 10.66
C GLN A 136 2.69 -9.16 10.10
N LEU A 137 3.45 -10.15 9.64
CA LEU A 137 4.75 -9.90 9.02
C LEU A 137 4.61 -9.16 7.69
N ILE A 138 3.60 -9.50 6.88
CA ILE A 138 3.28 -8.79 5.64
C ILE A 138 2.89 -7.34 5.93
N ASP A 139 2.06 -7.08 6.95
CA ASP A 139 1.69 -5.72 7.34
C ASP A 139 2.91 -4.91 7.82
N ALA A 140 3.82 -5.53 8.56
CA ALA A 140 5.08 -4.91 8.97
C ALA A 140 6.00 -4.63 7.77
N LEU A 141 6.09 -5.53 6.79
CA LEU A 141 6.80 -5.33 5.52
C LEU A 141 6.23 -4.14 4.74
N ARG A 142 4.91 -4.06 4.65
CA ARG A 142 4.20 -2.96 3.98
C ARG A 142 4.49 -1.62 4.64
N ALA A 143 4.49 -1.57 5.97
CA ALA A 143 4.81 -0.35 6.72
C ALA A 143 6.26 0.10 6.52
N ALA A 144 7.21 -0.84 6.36
CA ALA A 144 8.62 -0.56 6.15
C ALA A 144 8.94 -0.17 4.69
N SER A 145 8.16 -0.64 3.71
CA SER A 145 8.37 -0.41 2.28
C SER A 145 8.02 1.03 1.86
N VAL A 146 8.92 1.68 1.14
CA VAL A 146 8.70 3.03 0.58
C VAL A 146 7.69 2.98 -0.57
N VAL A 147 7.73 1.95 -1.40
CA VAL A 147 6.80 1.77 -2.52
C VAL A 147 5.36 1.59 -2.03
N GLN A 148 5.17 0.87 -0.93
CA GLN A 148 3.85 0.72 -0.30
C GLN A 148 3.36 2.06 0.30
N ARG A 149 4.25 2.83 0.94
CA ARG A 149 3.92 4.18 1.44
C ARG A 149 3.59 5.15 0.30
N ALA A 150 4.16 4.95 -0.89
CA ALA A 150 3.80 5.69 -2.10
C ALA A 150 2.37 5.38 -2.59
N GLY A 151 1.74 4.31 -2.09
CA GLY A 151 0.37 3.94 -2.41
C GLY A 151 0.23 2.64 -3.20
N ALA A 152 1.29 1.86 -3.37
CA ALA A 152 1.23 0.58 -4.07
C ALA A 152 0.23 -0.37 -3.41
N GLN A 153 -0.51 -1.10 -4.24
CA GLN A 153 -1.53 -2.04 -3.78
C GLN A 153 -0.91 -3.43 -3.58
N THR A 154 -1.35 -4.12 -2.54
CA THR A 154 -0.95 -5.52 -2.32
C THR A 154 -2.04 -6.44 -2.83
N VAL A 155 -1.66 -7.38 -3.70
CA VAL A 155 -2.53 -8.42 -4.25
C VAL A 155 -2.20 -9.74 -3.57
N PRO A 156 -3.08 -10.30 -2.73
CA PRO A 156 -2.87 -11.60 -2.14
C PRO A 156 -2.99 -12.69 -3.21
N LEU A 157 -1.90 -13.41 -3.46
CA LEU A 157 -1.86 -14.50 -4.44
C LEU A 157 -2.14 -15.84 -3.77
N THR A 158 -3.09 -16.58 -4.30
CA THR A 158 -3.46 -17.91 -3.82
C THR A 158 -2.83 -19.05 -4.63
N SER A 159 -2.37 -18.75 -5.86
CA SER A 159 -1.77 -19.71 -6.77
C SER A 159 -0.36 -19.28 -7.24
N ASP A 160 0.35 -20.21 -7.90
CA ASP A 160 1.69 -19.95 -8.44
C ASP A 160 1.66 -19.06 -9.70
N SER A 161 0.50 -18.91 -10.33
CA SER A 161 0.27 -17.95 -11.41
C SER A 161 -1.16 -17.46 -11.33
N GLN A 162 -1.32 -16.14 -11.32
CA GLN A 162 -2.63 -15.49 -11.26
C GLN A 162 -2.68 -14.41 -12.32
N SER A 163 -3.71 -14.44 -13.15
CA SER A 163 -3.92 -13.47 -14.21
C SER A 163 -5.11 -12.58 -13.89
N ILE A 164 -4.93 -11.29 -14.11
CA ILE A 164 -5.90 -10.24 -13.84
C ILE A 164 -6.23 -9.55 -15.14
N ALA A 165 -7.51 -9.43 -15.48
CA ALA A 165 -7.93 -8.65 -16.63
C ALA A 165 -7.74 -7.15 -16.37
N LYS A 166 -7.18 -6.43 -17.34
CA LYS A 166 -7.13 -4.98 -17.36
C LYS A 166 -7.71 -4.45 -18.67
N VAL A 167 -8.32 -3.26 -18.61
CA VAL A 167 -8.74 -2.55 -19.81
C VAL A 167 -7.48 -2.00 -20.50
N ALA A 168 -7.26 -2.34 -21.74
CA ALA A 168 -6.11 -1.87 -22.52
C ALA A 168 -6.45 -0.60 -23.32
N SER A 169 -7.67 -0.46 -23.82
CA SER A 169 -8.17 0.75 -24.44
C SER A 169 -9.65 0.95 -24.16
N ASP A 170 -10.03 2.19 -23.93
CA ASP A 170 -11.43 2.59 -23.75
C ASP A 170 -12.14 2.74 -25.11
N PRO A 171 -13.46 2.53 -25.16
CA PRO A 171 -14.24 2.81 -26.36
C PRO A 171 -14.24 4.31 -26.66
N THR A 172 -14.17 4.67 -27.94
CA THR A 172 -14.21 6.07 -28.39
C THR A 172 -15.63 6.51 -28.70
N PRO A 173 -16.25 7.38 -27.87
CA PRO A 173 -17.56 7.94 -28.18
C PRO A 173 -17.45 8.93 -29.35
N ALA A 174 -18.43 8.93 -30.26
CA ALA A 174 -18.52 9.86 -31.38
C ALA A 174 -19.87 10.55 -31.39
N PHE A 175 -19.88 11.85 -31.73
CA PHE A 175 -21.13 12.58 -32.01
C PHE A 175 -21.69 12.11 -33.35
N ARG A 176 -23.02 11.99 -33.43
CA ARG A 176 -23.71 11.59 -34.65
C ARG A 176 -24.81 12.59 -35.00
N ASN A 177 -25.13 12.71 -36.27
CA ASN A 177 -26.31 13.40 -36.72
C ASN A 177 -27.57 12.56 -36.48
N GLU A 178 -28.74 13.21 -36.48
CA GLU A 178 -30.04 12.54 -36.39
C GLU A 178 -30.15 11.46 -37.50
N ALA A 179 -30.63 10.27 -37.11
CA ALA A 179 -30.77 9.11 -37.98
C ALA A 179 -29.46 8.52 -38.58
N ALA A 180 -28.26 8.98 -38.18
CA ALA A 180 -27.01 8.35 -38.57
C ALA A 180 -26.73 7.08 -37.73
N SER A 181 -26.02 6.12 -38.29
CA SER A 181 -25.59 4.93 -37.54
C SER A 181 -24.59 5.28 -36.44
N ILE A 182 -24.67 4.58 -35.30
CA ILE A 182 -23.65 4.66 -34.26
C ILE A 182 -22.46 3.81 -34.70
N GLY A 183 -21.27 4.38 -34.73
CA GLY A 183 -20.04 3.63 -34.96
C GLY A 183 -19.78 2.67 -33.79
N GLU A 184 -19.52 1.42 -34.07
CA GLU A 184 -19.13 0.44 -33.06
C GLU A 184 -17.70 0.76 -32.57
N SER A 185 -17.49 0.74 -31.28
CA SER A 185 -16.17 0.90 -30.66
C SER A 185 -16.08 -0.05 -29.47
N ASP A 186 -15.30 -1.11 -29.62
CA ASP A 186 -15.13 -2.13 -28.58
C ASP A 186 -13.95 -1.81 -27.67
N PRO A 187 -14.11 -1.94 -26.34
CA PRO A 187 -12.99 -1.88 -25.42
C PRO A 187 -12.08 -3.10 -25.65
N THR A 188 -10.78 -2.90 -25.62
CA THR A 188 -9.84 -4.02 -25.65
C THR A 188 -9.38 -4.38 -24.23
N PHE A 189 -9.38 -5.67 -23.94
CA PHE A 189 -8.91 -6.20 -22.67
C PHE A 189 -7.52 -6.83 -22.84
N SER A 190 -6.69 -6.65 -21.84
CA SER A 190 -5.39 -7.27 -21.70
C SER A 190 -5.31 -7.96 -20.35
N THR A 191 -4.33 -8.82 -20.14
CA THR A 191 -4.10 -9.49 -18.86
C THR A 191 -2.79 -9.08 -18.25
N VAL A 192 -2.81 -8.91 -16.94
CA VAL A 192 -1.60 -8.81 -16.10
C VAL A 192 -1.42 -10.16 -15.43
N THR A 193 -0.32 -10.82 -15.70
CA THR A 193 -0.02 -12.14 -15.11
C THR A 193 1.06 -11.99 -14.06
N PHE A 194 0.77 -12.44 -12.84
CA PHE A 194 1.73 -12.56 -11.77
C PHE A 194 2.40 -13.93 -11.81
N THR A 195 3.73 -13.94 -11.76
CA THR A 195 4.57 -15.13 -11.65
C THR A 195 5.52 -14.97 -10.44
N PRO A 196 5.04 -15.22 -9.21
CA PRO A 196 5.77 -14.90 -8.00
C PRO A 196 7.14 -15.57 -7.92
N ARG A 197 8.16 -14.76 -7.68
CA ARG A 197 9.55 -15.20 -7.48
C ARG A 197 9.86 -15.29 -5.98
N SER A 198 10.75 -16.20 -5.62
CA SER A 198 11.13 -16.41 -4.22
C SER A 198 12.14 -15.37 -3.75
N LEU A 199 11.80 -14.67 -2.68
CA LEU A 199 12.71 -13.85 -1.90
C LEU A 199 12.99 -14.56 -0.59
N ALA A 200 14.28 -14.73 -0.25
CA ALA A 200 14.70 -15.37 0.99
C ALA A 200 15.73 -14.52 1.72
N VAL A 201 15.62 -14.48 3.03
CA VAL A 201 16.62 -13.88 3.93
C VAL A 201 17.00 -14.89 5.01
N MET A 202 18.29 -14.94 5.33
CA MET A 202 18.81 -15.77 6.42
C MET A 202 19.46 -14.88 7.47
N VAL A 203 19.01 -15.02 8.72
CA VAL A 203 19.53 -14.29 9.87
C VAL A 203 20.09 -15.31 10.87
N LYS A 204 21.32 -15.12 11.33
CA LYS A 204 21.95 -15.92 12.37
C LYS A 204 21.83 -15.24 13.72
N CYS A 205 21.61 -16.03 14.75
CA CYS A 205 21.52 -15.56 16.12
C CYS A 205 22.20 -16.56 17.06
N SER A 206 23.00 -16.07 18.02
CA SER A 206 23.59 -16.89 19.06
C SER A 206 22.51 -17.48 19.96
N ARG A 207 22.71 -18.72 20.40
CA ARG A 207 21.82 -19.41 21.32
C ARG A 207 21.72 -18.70 22.67
N GLU A 208 22.86 -18.24 23.20
CA GLU A 208 22.92 -17.47 24.44
C GLU A 208 22.09 -16.17 24.35
N LEU A 209 22.17 -15.49 23.21
CA LEU A 209 21.39 -14.28 22.98
C LEU A 209 19.88 -14.54 22.96
N LEU A 210 19.43 -15.68 22.40
CA LEU A 210 18.03 -16.08 22.39
C LEU A 210 17.50 -16.48 23.77
N ASP A 211 18.35 -17.04 24.62
CA ASP A 211 17.97 -17.47 25.97
C ASP A 211 17.96 -16.30 26.97
N ASP A 212 18.96 -15.41 26.91
CA ASP A 212 19.20 -14.38 27.92
C ASP A 212 18.61 -13.00 27.56
N SER A 213 18.40 -12.69 26.27
CA SER A 213 17.93 -11.38 25.85
C SER A 213 16.41 -11.26 25.83
N LEU A 214 15.89 -10.29 26.58
CA LEU A 214 14.47 -9.93 26.59
C LEU A 214 14.00 -9.28 25.26
N ASN A 215 14.91 -8.63 24.53
CA ASN A 215 14.57 -7.82 23.36
C ASN A 215 14.69 -8.57 22.03
N ILE A 216 15.25 -9.78 22.01
CA ILE A 216 15.48 -10.53 20.78
C ILE A 216 14.16 -10.87 20.06
N GLY A 217 13.08 -11.08 20.85
CA GLY A 217 11.75 -11.35 20.32
C GLY A 217 11.14 -10.22 19.50
N THR A 218 11.63 -8.98 19.65
CA THR A 218 11.21 -7.84 18.84
C THR A 218 12.25 -7.47 17.78
N ALA A 219 13.53 -7.63 18.11
CA ALA A 219 14.62 -7.28 17.21
C ALA A 219 14.71 -8.19 15.98
N LEU A 220 14.55 -9.50 16.16
CA LEU A 220 14.67 -10.48 15.08
C LEU A 220 13.60 -10.30 13.97
N PRO A 221 12.29 -10.18 14.28
CA PRO A 221 11.28 -9.87 13.28
C PRO A 221 11.56 -8.55 12.55
N ASN A 222 11.99 -7.51 13.28
CA ASN A 222 12.27 -6.20 12.69
C ASN A 222 13.44 -6.24 11.71
N ILE A 223 14.51 -6.98 12.02
CA ILE A 223 15.66 -7.15 11.12
C ILE A 223 15.22 -7.86 9.84
N ILE A 224 14.46 -8.96 9.97
CA ILE A 224 13.94 -9.72 8.83
C ILE A 224 13.05 -8.83 7.97
N THR A 225 12.11 -8.12 8.60
CA THR A 225 11.17 -7.22 7.93
C THR A 225 11.89 -6.11 7.17
N SER A 226 12.83 -5.44 7.81
CA SER A 226 13.56 -4.33 7.18
C SER A 226 14.40 -4.79 5.99
N ALA A 227 15.08 -5.93 6.12
CA ALA A 227 15.87 -6.50 5.03
C ALA A 227 15.02 -6.92 3.83
N MET A 228 13.89 -7.60 4.10
CA MET A 228 12.96 -8.01 3.05
C MET A 228 12.28 -6.82 2.39
N ALA A 229 11.89 -5.79 3.15
CA ALA A 229 11.26 -4.58 2.63
C ALA A 229 12.22 -3.79 1.72
N ALA A 230 13.48 -3.63 2.11
CA ALA A 230 14.48 -2.94 1.31
C ALA A 230 14.73 -3.64 -0.03
N GLU A 231 14.82 -4.97 -0.03
CA GLU A 231 15.00 -5.74 -1.26
C GLU A 231 13.73 -5.75 -2.12
N MET A 232 12.55 -5.81 -1.50
CA MET A 232 11.27 -5.69 -2.21
C MET A 232 11.15 -4.34 -2.90
N ASP A 233 11.50 -3.23 -2.24
CA ASP A 233 11.51 -1.89 -2.82
C ASP A 233 12.51 -1.81 -3.99
N ARG A 234 13.73 -2.35 -3.81
CA ARG A 234 14.74 -2.39 -4.86
C ARG A 234 14.23 -3.11 -6.10
N VAL A 235 13.64 -4.27 -5.93
CA VAL A 235 13.15 -5.07 -7.04
C VAL A 235 11.88 -4.47 -7.65
N ALA A 236 10.99 -3.88 -6.84
CA ALA A 236 9.80 -3.21 -7.35
C ALA A 236 10.14 -2.03 -8.27
N LEU A 237 11.18 -1.28 -7.94
CA LEU A 237 11.64 -0.14 -8.74
C LEU A 237 12.60 -0.55 -9.85
N GLU A 238 13.67 -1.31 -9.53
CA GLU A 238 14.85 -1.56 -10.37
C GLU A 238 14.98 -3.02 -10.85
N GLY A 239 14.00 -3.89 -10.56
CA GLY A 239 14.07 -5.31 -10.91
C GLY A 239 14.38 -5.57 -12.39
N THR A 240 15.29 -6.53 -12.66
CA THR A 240 15.83 -6.79 -13.99
C THR A 240 14.91 -7.59 -14.91
N GLY A 241 13.87 -8.22 -14.37
CA GLY A 241 13.00 -9.12 -15.14
C GLY A 241 13.64 -10.44 -15.55
N VAL A 242 14.93 -10.60 -15.29
CA VAL A 242 15.67 -11.85 -15.53
C VAL A 242 15.63 -12.69 -14.26
N ALA A 243 15.25 -13.98 -14.40
CA ALA A 243 15.20 -14.89 -13.26
C ALA A 243 16.52 -14.85 -12.45
N PRO A 244 16.47 -14.79 -11.12
CA PRO A 244 15.31 -14.98 -10.23
C PRO A 244 14.50 -13.72 -9.90
N GLN A 245 14.80 -12.55 -10.48
CA GLN A 245 14.15 -11.29 -10.14
C GLN A 245 12.89 -11.04 -10.99
N PRO A 246 11.80 -10.49 -10.43
CA PRO A 246 10.69 -9.96 -11.22
C PRO A 246 11.05 -8.69 -11.99
N THR A 247 10.18 -8.28 -12.90
CA THR A 247 10.37 -7.05 -13.68
C THR A 247 9.97 -5.83 -12.85
N GLY A 248 10.93 -4.99 -12.49
CA GLY A 248 10.69 -3.73 -11.78
C GLY A 248 10.11 -2.63 -12.67
N LEU A 249 9.64 -1.56 -12.04
CA LEU A 249 9.04 -0.39 -12.70
C LEU A 249 9.97 0.18 -13.81
N ARG A 250 11.29 0.13 -13.59
CA ARG A 250 12.29 0.62 -14.55
C ARG A 250 12.16 0.03 -15.96
N LEU A 251 11.81 -1.26 -16.06
CA LEU A 251 11.77 -2.03 -17.30
C LEU A 251 10.37 -2.35 -17.79
N GLN A 252 9.33 -1.87 -17.10
CA GLN A 252 7.96 -2.03 -17.56
C GLN A 252 7.73 -1.29 -18.88
N SER A 253 7.06 -1.94 -19.82
CA SER A 253 6.72 -1.34 -21.10
C SER A 253 5.57 -0.33 -20.98
N GLY A 254 5.63 0.75 -21.78
CA GLY A 254 4.57 1.75 -21.85
C GLY A 254 4.63 2.84 -20.80
N ILE A 255 5.62 2.84 -19.89
CA ILE A 255 5.87 3.97 -18.99
C ILE A 255 6.58 5.11 -19.74
N GLY A 256 6.29 6.36 -19.36
CA GLY A 256 7.02 7.52 -19.88
C GLY A 256 8.50 7.46 -19.46
N ASN A 257 9.39 7.99 -20.28
CA ASN A 257 10.81 8.09 -19.95
C ASN A 257 11.40 9.42 -20.45
N THR A 258 12.11 10.11 -19.57
CA THR A 258 12.95 11.26 -19.92
C THR A 258 14.39 10.94 -19.52
N ALA A 259 15.26 10.82 -20.50
CA ALA A 259 16.70 10.68 -20.26
C ALA A 259 17.28 12.08 -20.04
N LEU A 260 17.70 12.39 -18.81
CA LEU A 260 18.30 13.67 -18.47
C LEU A 260 19.79 13.69 -18.85
N ASN A 261 20.51 12.61 -18.52
CA ASN A 261 21.96 12.42 -18.71
C ASN A 261 22.78 13.62 -18.20
N ALA A 262 22.36 14.19 -17.09
CA ALA A 262 22.97 15.37 -16.46
C ALA A 262 22.53 15.50 -14.99
N ALA A 263 23.19 16.38 -14.26
CA ALA A 263 22.76 16.73 -12.90
C ALA A 263 21.43 17.51 -12.90
N LEU A 264 20.69 17.40 -11.80
CA LEU A 264 19.45 18.16 -11.58
C LEU A 264 19.79 19.65 -11.35
N THR A 265 19.37 20.51 -12.27
CA THR A 265 19.58 21.96 -12.17
C THR A 265 18.31 22.73 -11.79
N GLY A 266 17.16 22.04 -11.66
CA GLY A 266 15.89 22.66 -11.34
C GLY A 266 14.74 21.65 -11.32
N TYR A 267 13.54 22.15 -11.06
CA TYR A 267 12.30 21.34 -11.00
C TYR A 267 11.65 21.10 -12.37
N ALA A 268 12.19 21.66 -13.45
CA ALA A 268 11.59 21.57 -14.80
C ALA A 268 11.42 20.12 -15.28
N THR A 269 12.40 19.26 -15.00
CA THR A 269 12.34 17.84 -15.38
C THR A 269 11.22 17.08 -14.65
N LEU A 270 11.02 17.36 -13.35
CA LEU A 270 9.92 16.79 -12.57
C LEU A 270 8.55 17.27 -13.07
N LEU A 271 8.43 18.57 -13.39
CA LEU A 271 7.22 19.13 -14.01
C LEU A 271 6.95 18.51 -15.37
N GLY A 272 7.99 18.31 -16.18
CA GLY A 272 7.91 17.63 -17.48
C GLY A 272 7.39 16.20 -17.36
N ALA A 273 7.89 15.44 -16.38
CA ALA A 273 7.40 14.09 -16.09
C ALA A 273 5.92 14.07 -15.67
N GLN A 274 5.52 14.97 -14.78
CA GLN A 274 4.12 15.12 -14.36
C GLN A 274 3.22 15.49 -15.56
N THR A 275 3.64 16.45 -16.37
CA THR A 275 2.91 16.86 -17.57
C THR A 275 2.79 15.71 -18.55
N GLY A 276 3.84 14.91 -18.73
CA GLY A 276 3.84 13.72 -19.58
C GLY A 276 2.78 12.70 -19.17
N ILE A 277 2.65 12.43 -17.86
CA ILE A 277 1.62 11.53 -17.30
C ILE A 277 0.22 12.09 -17.58
N LEU A 278 0.00 13.37 -17.31
CA LEU A 278 -1.31 14.01 -17.52
C LEU A 278 -1.70 14.03 -19.00
N THR A 279 -0.74 14.30 -19.90
CA THR A 279 -0.96 14.28 -21.37
C THR A 279 -1.31 12.87 -21.86
N ALA A 280 -0.75 11.85 -21.24
CA ALA A 280 -1.03 10.44 -21.55
C ALA A 280 -2.29 9.92 -20.84
N ASN A 281 -3.10 10.79 -20.20
CA ASN A 281 -4.28 10.43 -19.39
C ASN A 281 -3.95 9.41 -18.28
N GLY A 282 -2.73 9.43 -17.74
CA GLY A 282 -2.27 8.52 -16.69
C GLY A 282 -2.83 8.84 -15.30
N GLY A 283 -3.65 9.89 -15.17
CA GLY A 283 -4.24 10.33 -13.90
C GLY A 283 -3.31 11.23 -13.07
N PRO A 284 -3.77 11.66 -11.88
CA PRO A 284 -2.97 12.53 -11.02
C PRO A 284 -1.78 11.78 -10.44
N VAL A 285 -0.64 12.47 -10.32
CA VAL A 285 0.56 11.95 -9.64
C VAL A 285 0.33 11.98 -8.13
N ASN A 286 0.54 10.86 -7.45
CA ASN A 286 0.36 10.74 -6.01
C ASN A 286 1.68 10.67 -5.23
N ALA A 287 2.79 10.29 -5.87
CA ALA A 287 4.10 10.26 -5.23
C ALA A 287 5.25 10.39 -6.24
N MET A 288 6.39 10.82 -5.73
CA MET A 288 7.69 10.81 -6.41
C MET A 288 8.66 10.02 -5.55
N VAL A 289 9.34 9.03 -6.13
CA VAL A 289 10.31 8.19 -5.41
C VAL A 289 11.68 8.40 -6.02
N MET A 290 12.66 8.73 -5.18
CA MET A 290 14.02 9.09 -5.61
C MET A 290 15.07 8.65 -4.58
N HIS A 291 16.33 8.64 -4.98
CA HIS A 291 17.44 8.40 -4.07
C HIS A 291 17.65 9.63 -3.14
N PRO A 292 18.10 9.45 -1.88
CA PRO A 292 18.39 10.58 -0.97
C PRO A 292 19.41 11.59 -1.53
N ARG A 293 20.37 11.16 -2.37
CA ARG A 293 21.31 12.02 -3.08
C ARG A 293 20.57 13.05 -3.96
N ASP A 294 19.62 12.58 -4.76
CA ASP A 294 18.89 13.41 -5.71
C ASP A 294 17.92 14.36 -4.97
N ALA A 295 17.31 13.89 -3.88
CA ALA A 295 16.49 14.73 -3.00
C ALA A 295 17.33 15.83 -2.35
N GLY A 296 18.57 15.52 -1.93
CA GLY A 296 19.52 16.49 -1.39
C GLY A 296 19.92 17.54 -2.45
N THR A 297 20.17 17.13 -3.68
CA THR A 297 20.45 18.02 -4.81
C THR A 297 19.29 18.97 -5.06
N LEU A 298 18.03 18.46 -5.09
CA LEU A 298 16.85 19.29 -5.26
C LEU A 298 16.63 20.28 -4.10
N ALA A 299 16.91 19.87 -2.88
CA ALA A 299 16.79 20.73 -1.70
C ALA A 299 17.88 21.82 -1.64
N GLY A 300 19.06 21.54 -2.24
CA GLY A 300 20.18 22.47 -2.32
C GLY A 300 20.13 23.43 -3.50
N LEU A 301 19.11 23.38 -4.36
CA LEU A 301 18.98 24.28 -5.51
C LEU A 301 18.85 25.74 -5.06
N THR A 302 19.67 26.61 -5.68
CA THR A 302 19.63 28.07 -5.46
C THR A 302 19.42 28.80 -6.77
N ASP A 303 18.87 29.99 -6.69
CA ASP A 303 18.80 30.91 -7.82
C ASP A 303 20.16 31.59 -8.10
N THR A 304 20.22 32.44 -9.11
CA THR A 304 21.42 33.18 -9.49
C THR A 304 21.92 34.15 -8.42
N THR A 305 21.12 34.45 -7.39
CA THR A 305 21.42 35.31 -6.24
C THR A 305 21.83 34.54 -5.01
N GLY A 306 21.83 33.18 -5.07
CA GLY A 306 22.16 32.30 -3.96
C GLY A 306 21.02 32.06 -2.97
N GLN A 307 19.78 32.45 -3.29
CA GLN A 307 18.62 32.15 -2.50
C GLN A 307 18.09 30.75 -2.81
N PRO A 308 17.58 29.99 -1.81
CA PRO A 308 16.98 28.67 -2.05
C PRO A 308 15.83 28.75 -3.05
N LEU A 309 15.82 27.86 -4.00
CA LEU A 309 14.78 27.79 -5.03
C LEU A 309 13.51 27.16 -4.42
N ASN A 310 12.40 27.89 -4.48
CA ASN A 310 11.12 27.38 -3.97
C ASN A 310 10.57 26.28 -4.87
N VAL A 311 10.03 25.24 -4.25
CA VAL A 311 9.36 24.14 -4.97
C VAL A 311 8.10 24.70 -5.66
N PRO A 312 7.92 24.45 -6.98
CA PRO A 312 6.72 24.87 -7.69
C PRO A 312 5.44 24.30 -7.06
N PRO A 313 4.34 25.10 -6.99
CA PRO A 313 3.09 24.65 -6.35
C PRO A 313 2.53 23.33 -6.92
N ALA A 314 2.74 23.06 -8.20
CA ALA A 314 2.30 21.83 -8.84
C ALA A 314 2.99 20.57 -8.29
N ILE A 315 4.23 20.70 -7.79
CA ILE A 315 5.01 19.59 -7.19
C ILE A 315 4.90 19.61 -5.67
N ALA A 316 4.76 20.78 -5.05
CA ALA A 316 4.78 20.94 -3.60
C ALA A 316 3.70 20.12 -2.87
N GLY A 317 2.58 19.81 -3.53
CA GLY A 317 1.52 18.95 -3.00
C GLY A 317 1.77 17.46 -3.16
N VAL A 318 2.81 17.03 -3.91
CA VAL A 318 3.12 15.62 -4.15
C VAL A 318 4.23 15.19 -3.20
N PRO A 319 4.02 14.14 -2.37
CA PRO A 319 5.03 13.65 -1.45
C PRO A 319 6.25 13.12 -2.22
N MET A 320 7.43 13.61 -1.84
CA MET A 320 8.72 13.13 -2.31
C MET A 320 9.25 12.11 -1.30
N LEU A 321 9.26 10.84 -1.70
CA LEU A 321 9.71 9.74 -0.88
C LEU A 321 11.14 9.35 -1.27
N THR A 322 11.98 9.14 -0.27
CA THR A 322 13.37 8.76 -0.51
C THR A 322 13.62 7.32 -0.11
N THR A 323 14.38 6.61 -0.95
CA THR A 323 14.86 5.26 -0.65
C THR A 323 16.28 5.07 -1.16
N SER A 324 17.12 4.44 -0.35
CA SER A 324 18.46 4.01 -0.76
C SER A 324 18.45 2.77 -1.66
N SER A 325 17.29 2.18 -1.90
CA SER A 325 17.11 1.00 -2.76
C SER A 325 17.20 1.32 -4.26
N ILE A 326 17.17 2.60 -4.65
CA ILE A 326 17.45 3.05 -6.02
C ILE A 326 18.96 3.10 -6.21
N GLN A 327 19.46 2.44 -7.27
CA GLN A 327 20.89 2.46 -7.54
C GLN A 327 21.35 3.85 -8.04
N VAL A 328 22.58 4.19 -7.71
CA VAL A 328 23.24 5.47 -8.06
C VAL A 328 24.48 5.27 -8.89
N ASP A 329 24.75 4.04 -9.25
CA ASP A 329 25.91 3.57 -10.03
C ASP A 329 25.50 3.04 -11.41
N ALA A 330 24.38 3.50 -11.93
CA ALA A 330 23.91 3.19 -13.28
C ALA A 330 24.68 4.00 -14.33
N GLY A 331 24.44 3.65 -15.61
CA GLY A 331 25.06 4.32 -16.75
C GLY A 331 26.52 3.97 -16.99
N SER A 332 27.08 4.59 -18.00
CA SER A 332 28.50 4.35 -18.39
C SER A 332 29.50 5.00 -17.43
N GLY A 333 29.09 6.02 -16.70
CA GLY A 333 29.90 6.73 -15.70
C GLY A 333 29.83 6.08 -14.30
N ASN A 334 28.96 5.12 -14.07
CA ASN A 334 28.64 4.55 -12.75
C ASN A 334 28.26 5.62 -11.70
N ASP A 335 27.53 6.65 -12.10
CA ASP A 335 27.12 7.77 -11.27
C ASP A 335 25.66 8.19 -11.50
N GLU A 336 24.93 7.43 -12.31
CA GLU A 336 23.56 7.73 -12.69
C GLU A 336 22.52 7.09 -11.73
N SER A 337 21.46 7.84 -11.47
CA SER A 337 20.28 7.37 -10.75
C SER A 337 18.99 7.59 -11.55
N ASN A 338 17.87 7.06 -11.01
CA ASN A 338 16.55 7.23 -11.57
C ASN A 338 15.60 7.88 -10.56
N ILE A 339 14.67 8.70 -11.06
CA ILE A 339 13.53 9.18 -10.31
C ILE A 339 12.25 8.61 -10.92
N TYR A 340 11.37 8.11 -10.09
CA TYR A 340 10.07 7.57 -10.48
C TYR A 340 8.95 8.51 -10.04
N VAL A 341 8.21 9.02 -11.00
CA VAL A 341 7.07 9.91 -10.82
C VAL A 341 5.83 9.17 -11.27
N GLY A 342 4.77 9.15 -10.48
CA GLY A 342 3.57 8.47 -10.94
C GLY A 342 2.43 8.36 -9.95
N ASN A 343 1.40 7.65 -10.39
CA ASN A 343 0.32 7.21 -9.53
C ASN A 343 0.59 5.77 -9.07
N PHE A 344 1.19 5.63 -7.90
CA PHE A 344 1.58 4.35 -7.35
C PHE A 344 0.40 3.47 -6.96
N THR A 345 -0.85 3.98 -6.90
CA THR A 345 -2.02 3.11 -6.72
C THR A 345 -2.21 2.13 -7.89
N ASN A 346 -1.60 2.42 -9.04
CA ASN A 346 -1.56 1.54 -10.21
C ASN A 346 -0.38 0.55 -10.20
N LEU A 347 0.47 0.58 -9.18
CA LEU A 347 1.51 -0.40 -8.94
C LEU A 347 0.96 -1.50 -8.02
N MET A 348 1.00 -2.73 -8.49
CA MET A 348 0.50 -3.89 -7.77
C MET A 348 1.67 -4.77 -7.36
N ILE A 349 1.75 -5.10 -6.07
CA ILE A 349 2.70 -6.06 -5.53
C ILE A 349 1.92 -7.32 -5.19
N GLY A 350 2.05 -8.35 -6.03
CA GLY A 350 1.47 -9.66 -5.77
C GLY A 350 2.30 -10.39 -4.71
N MET A 351 1.71 -10.68 -3.56
CA MET A 351 2.38 -11.40 -2.48
C MET A 351 1.63 -12.70 -2.19
N ARG A 352 2.37 -13.81 -2.07
CA ARG A 352 1.78 -15.05 -1.60
C ARG A 352 1.56 -14.96 -0.09
N ASN A 353 0.39 -15.41 0.37
CA ASN A 353 0.00 -15.31 1.78
C ASN A 353 0.86 -16.14 2.74
N GLU A 354 1.64 -17.08 2.20
CA GLU A 354 2.49 -17.95 2.99
C GLU A 354 3.91 -17.40 3.06
N ILE A 355 4.29 -16.90 4.22
CA ILE A 355 5.69 -16.71 4.57
C ILE A 355 6.13 -17.95 5.34
N ARG A 356 7.15 -18.62 4.85
CA ARG A 356 7.77 -19.76 5.56
C ARG A 356 8.98 -19.27 6.31
N ILE A 357 9.06 -19.68 7.58
CA ILE A 357 10.25 -19.43 8.40
C ILE A 357 10.76 -20.78 8.87
N GLU A 358 12.01 -21.06 8.54
CA GLU A 358 12.70 -22.29 8.91
C GLU A 358 13.81 -21.99 9.91
N VAL A 359 13.95 -22.84 10.93
CA VAL A 359 15.03 -22.74 11.90
C VAL A 359 16.05 -23.85 11.63
N LEU A 360 17.24 -23.46 11.24
CA LEU A 360 18.36 -24.38 11.03
C LEU A 360 19.12 -24.54 12.35
N ARG A 361 18.90 -25.66 13.02
CA ARG A 361 19.54 -25.99 14.31
C ARG A 361 20.85 -26.74 14.15
N GLU A 362 20.95 -27.60 13.14
CA GLU A 362 22.06 -28.53 12.98
C GLU A 362 23.24 -27.92 12.22
N ARG A 363 22.98 -27.04 11.25
CA ARG A 363 23.99 -26.47 10.36
C ARG A 363 25.07 -25.65 11.08
N TYR A 364 24.72 -25.03 12.21
CA TYR A 364 25.59 -24.16 13.01
C TYR A 364 25.69 -24.64 14.46
N ALA A 365 25.54 -25.93 14.68
CA ALA A 365 25.62 -26.54 16.01
C ALA A 365 27.01 -26.42 16.63
N ASP A 366 28.04 -26.41 15.80
CA ASP A 366 29.46 -26.26 16.18
C ASP A 366 29.79 -24.84 16.69
N THR A 367 29.06 -23.82 16.21
CA THR A 367 29.23 -22.42 16.63
C THR A 367 28.22 -21.96 17.68
N HIS A 368 27.36 -22.85 18.18
CA HIS A 368 26.25 -22.52 19.10
C HIS A 368 25.32 -21.44 18.58
N GLU A 369 25.03 -21.42 17.25
CA GLU A 369 24.15 -20.49 16.60
C GLU A 369 22.90 -21.19 16.05
N TYR A 370 21.79 -20.44 15.99
CA TYR A 370 20.61 -20.77 15.19
C TYR A 370 20.53 -19.86 13.95
N ALA A 371 20.16 -20.40 12.83
CA ALA A 371 19.81 -19.58 11.67
C ALA A 371 18.31 -19.64 11.39
N PHE A 372 17.72 -18.50 11.16
CA PHE A 372 16.34 -18.35 10.72
C PHE A 372 16.35 -17.99 9.24
N ILE A 373 15.69 -18.80 8.43
CA ILE A 373 15.46 -18.51 7.01
C ILE A 373 14.00 -18.11 6.88
N ALA A 374 13.75 -16.88 6.48
CA ALA A 374 12.43 -16.43 6.06
C ALA A 374 12.39 -16.34 4.55
N HIS A 375 11.38 -16.95 3.91
CA HIS A 375 11.15 -16.81 2.50
C HIS A 375 9.69 -16.48 2.18
N SER A 376 9.50 -15.65 1.19
CA SER A 376 8.23 -15.22 0.65
C SER A 376 8.30 -15.25 -0.87
N ARG A 377 7.17 -15.31 -1.53
CA ARG A 377 7.09 -15.17 -2.98
C ARG A 377 6.33 -13.91 -3.32
N PHE A 378 6.91 -13.07 -4.17
CA PHE A 378 6.25 -11.87 -4.64
C PHE A 378 6.55 -11.60 -6.12
N ASP A 379 5.72 -10.79 -6.73
CA ASP A 379 5.89 -10.28 -8.09
C ASP A 379 5.38 -8.84 -8.16
N VAL A 380 5.78 -8.12 -9.19
CA VAL A 380 5.45 -6.71 -9.40
C VAL A 380 4.78 -6.54 -10.76
N ALA A 381 3.65 -5.86 -10.78
CA ALA A 381 2.94 -5.56 -12.01
C ALA A 381 2.32 -4.16 -11.97
N ILE A 382 2.00 -3.61 -13.13
CA ILE A 382 1.31 -2.33 -13.26
C ILE A 382 -0.02 -2.50 -13.98
N SER A 383 -1.06 -1.87 -13.42
CA SER A 383 -2.38 -1.86 -14.05
C SER A 383 -2.43 -0.88 -15.23
N HIS A 384 -1.84 0.30 -15.09
CA HIS A 384 -1.86 1.36 -16.10
C HIS A 384 -0.46 1.97 -16.29
N ALA A 385 0.20 1.64 -17.38
CA ALA A 385 1.59 2.05 -17.64
C ALA A 385 1.75 3.57 -17.83
N ALA A 386 0.78 4.22 -18.46
CA ALA A 386 0.80 5.67 -18.68
C ALA A 386 0.75 6.50 -17.38
N SER A 387 0.39 5.88 -16.23
CA SER A 387 0.41 6.53 -14.92
C SER A 387 1.80 6.72 -14.33
N PHE A 388 2.84 6.26 -15.01
CA PHE A 388 4.22 6.31 -14.54
C PHE A 388 5.13 7.01 -15.53
N HIS A 389 6.09 7.75 -15.01
CA HIS A 389 7.16 8.37 -15.77
C HIS A 389 8.49 8.19 -15.05
N LYS A 390 9.48 7.70 -15.75
CA LYS A 390 10.84 7.55 -15.25
C LYS A 390 11.72 8.69 -15.77
N ILE A 391 12.47 9.32 -14.89
CA ILE A 391 13.56 10.21 -15.25
C ILE A 391 14.85 9.42 -15.03
N SER A 392 15.63 9.22 -16.09
CA SER A 392 16.85 8.40 -16.05
C SER A 392 18.10 9.22 -16.37
N GLY A 393 19.27 8.70 -15.96
CA GLY A 393 20.54 9.34 -16.24
C GLY A 393 20.80 10.58 -15.39
N ILE A 394 20.38 10.57 -14.11
CA ILE A 394 20.62 11.69 -13.20
C ILE A 394 21.99 11.50 -12.57
N THR A 395 22.94 12.36 -12.95
CA THR A 395 24.30 12.37 -12.37
C THR A 395 24.32 13.15 -11.05
N GLY A 396 25.20 12.74 -10.14
CA GLY A 396 25.37 13.36 -8.81
C GLY A 396 26.19 14.63 -8.79
#